data_37d6577fef083c618cc22de2c423a0f9
#
_entry.id   37d6577fef083c618cc22de2c423a0f9
#
_cell.length_a   1.000
_cell.length_b   1.000
_cell.length_c   1.000
_cell.angle_alpha   90.00
_cell.angle_beta   90.00
_cell.angle_gamma   90.00
#
_symmetry.space_group_name_H-M   'P 1'
#
loop_
_entity.id
_entity.type
_entity.pdbx_description
1 polymer ?
#
loop_
_entity_poly.entity_id
_entity_poly.type
_entity_poly.pdbx_seq_one_letter_code
_entity_poly.pdbx_strand_id
1 'polypeptide(L)'
;MEQSLYGKVWIAGAGPGDAGLLTLRTAELIEEADVIVYDALLSAEILSRIPRETETIYVGKHAGNHPVPQEEINQILVREAKKGKRVLRLKGGDPFVFGRGGEEIEILRNEKISFEIIPGITSSVAVPAYAGIPVTHRDYTSSFHVITGHTRRDVKPDIDYEALVKLNATLIFLMGVSAMETILTELIKAGMPEDMPAAVIERGTTARQRQVCATVKTLKQQADEAKIKAPAIIVVGKVCSLSEEFHWIKDRILGGKQFLVTRPRQNSSALAKRLRNLGAQVIEMPSIHTVAIDPNERLKKALGEIQHSEKEEWFVFTSPIGVHVFFEQLEKEAWDMSCLLYTSDAADEL
;
A
#
# COMPACT_ATOMS: atom_id res chain seq x y z
N MET A 1 -12.05 -17.00 -29.80
CA MET A 1 -11.26 -16.84 -28.56
C MET A 1 -11.77 -17.90 -27.59
N GLU A 2 -10.99 -18.94 -27.33
CA GLU A 2 -11.33 -19.91 -26.28
C GLU A 2 -11.44 -19.15 -24.97
N GLN A 3 -12.58 -19.17 -24.32
CA GLN A 3 -12.74 -18.67 -22.97
C GLN A 3 -11.80 -19.49 -22.09
N SER A 4 -10.84 -18.82 -21.43
CA SER A 4 -9.96 -19.47 -20.47
C SER A 4 -10.81 -20.19 -19.42
N LEU A 5 -10.64 -21.50 -19.30
CA LEU A 5 -11.31 -22.34 -18.29
C LEU A 5 -10.95 -21.93 -16.86
N TYR A 6 -9.92 -21.10 -16.70
CA TYR A 6 -9.36 -20.64 -15.44
C TYR A 6 -9.60 -19.15 -15.22
N GLY A 7 -9.55 -18.72 -13.96
CA GLY A 7 -9.54 -17.32 -13.58
C GLY A 7 -8.27 -16.60 -14.05
N LYS A 8 -8.16 -15.32 -13.73
CA LYS A 8 -7.04 -14.44 -14.08
C LYS A 8 -6.20 -14.13 -12.84
N VAL A 9 -4.88 -14.02 -13.01
CA VAL A 9 -3.96 -13.57 -11.96
C VAL A 9 -3.42 -12.18 -12.30
N TRP A 10 -3.55 -11.23 -11.39
CA TRP A 10 -2.87 -9.94 -11.45
C TRP A 10 -1.69 -9.95 -10.46
N ILE A 11 -0.51 -9.58 -10.94
CA ILE A 11 0.68 -9.39 -10.10
C ILE A 11 0.91 -7.88 -10.01
N ALA A 12 0.53 -7.29 -8.87
CA ALA A 12 0.48 -5.84 -8.71
C ALA A 12 1.41 -5.34 -7.61
N GLY A 13 2.05 -4.20 -7.88
CA GLY A 13 2.82 -3.46 -6.88
C GLY A 13 1.93 -2.59 -6.01
N ALA A 14 2.07 -2.73 -4.70
CA ALA A 14 1.38 -1.92 -3.70
C ALA A 14 2.13 -0.62 -3.34
N GLY A 15 3.26 -0.36 -3.98
CA GLY A 15 4.11 0.75 -3.59
C GLY A 15 4.84 0.54 -2.25
N PRO A 16 5.53 1.56 -1.75
CA PRO A 16 6.49 1.44 -0.65
C PRO A 16 5.86 1.52 0.76
N GLY A 17 4.55 1.82 0.87
CA GLY A 17 3.88 1.86 2.17
C GLY A 17 2.77 2.91 2.30
N ASP A 18 2.93 4.12 1.75
CA ASP A 18 1.88 5.14 1.69
C ASP A 18 0.80 4.70 0.69
N ALA A 19 -0.45 4.62 1.13
CA ALA A 19 -1.57 4.26 0.25
C ALA A 19 -1.87 5.31 -0.84
N GLY A 20 -1.37 6.54 -0.69
CA GLY A 20 -1.40 7.57 -1.72
C GLY A 20 -0.47 7.28 -2.91
N LEU A 21 0.44 6.32 -2.76
CA LEU A 21 1.37 5.86 -3.80
C LEU A 21 0.91 4.57 -4.50
N LEU A 22 -0.30 4.10 -4.23
CA LEU A 22 -0.92 3.06 -5.06
C LEU A 22 -1.16 3.61 -6.47
N THR A 23 -0.89 2.80 -7.48
CA THR A 23 -1.37 3.12 -8.82
C THR A 23 -2.90 3.02 -8.86
N LEU A 24 -3.55 3.80 -9.71
CA LEU A 24 -5.00 3.74 -9.88
C LEU A 24 -5.44 2.31 -10.18
N ARG A 25 -4.71 1.62 -11.09
CA ARG A 25 -5.06 0.25 -11.46
C ARG A 25 -4.92 -0.73 -10.30
N THR A 26 -3.88 -0.61 -9.47
CA THR A 26 -3.75 -1.46 -8.26
C THR A 26 -4.91 -1.22 -7.28
N ALA A 27 -5.32 0.05 -7.10
CA ALA A 27 -6.44 0.39 -6.22
C ALA A 27 -7.77 -0.22 -6.72
N GLU A 28 -8.05 -0.16 -8.04
CA GLU A 28 -9.20 -0.80 -8.66
C GLU A 28 -9.19 -2.33 -8.45
N LEU A 29 -8.03 -2.96 -8.67
CA LEU A 29 -7.91 -4.41 -8.55
C LEU A 29 -8.08 -4.93 -7.11
N ILE A 30 -7.79 -4.11 -6.10
CA ILE A 30 -8.08 -4.44 -4.69
C ILE A 30 -9.59 -4.60 -4.48
N GLU A 31 -10.40 -3.78 -5.15
CA GLU A 31 -11.88 -3.87 -5.07
C GLU A 31 -12.45 -4.97 -5.98
N GLU A 32 -11.78 -5.29 -7.10
CA GLU A 32 -12.25 -6.26 -8.10
C GLU A 32 -11.93 -7.73 -7.75
N ALA A 33 -10.88 -7.98 -6.97
CA ALA A 33 -10.35 -9.32 -6.74
C ALA A 33 -11.26 -10.19 -5.87
N ASP A 34 -11.39 -11.47 -6.25
CA ASP A 34 -12.09 -12.48 -5.42
C ASP A 34 -11.18 -12.99 -4.29
N VAL A 35 -9.86 -13.01 -4.52
CA VAL A 35 -8.86 -13.39 -3.52
C VAL A 35 -7.59 -12.55 -3.67
N ILE A 36 -7.05 -12.08 -2.54
CA ILE A 36 -5.81 -11.30 -2.48
C ILE A 36 -4.74 -12.09 -1.73
N VAL A 37 -3.63 -12.37 -2.43
CA VAL A 37 -2.45 -13.04 -1.86
C VAL A 37 -1.39 -11.97 -1.57
N TYR A 38 -0.99 -11.80 -0.30
CA TYR A 38 -0.12 -10.68 0.10
C TYR A 38 0.94 -11.08 1.13
N ASP A 39 2.00 -10.28 1.24
CA ASP A 39 3.12 -10.49 2.14
C ASP A 39 3.27 -9.42 3.24
N ALA A 40 4.31 -9.56 4.08
CA ALA A 40 4.55 -8.72 5.25
C ALA A 40 4.96 -7.27 4.95
N LEU A 41 5.23 -6.91 3.70
CA LEU A 41 5.71 -5.58 3.34
C LEU A 41 4.57 -4.57 3.15
N LEU A 42 3.33 -5.03 3.07
CA LEU A 42 2.17 -4.15 2.95
C LEU A 42 1.92 -3.38 4.25
N SER A 43 1.65 -2.09 4.12
CA SER A 43 1.28 -1.27 5.27
C SER A 43 -0.15 -1.58 5.74
N ALA A 44 -0.42 -1.33 7.03
CA ALA A 44 -1.77 -1.48 7.58
C ALA A 44 -2.79 -0.56 6.88
N GLU A 45 -2.36 0.60 6.36
CA GLU A 45 -3.22 1.50 5.59
C GLU A 45 -3.67 0.87 4.26
N ILE A 46 -2.75 0.19 3.54
CA ILE A 46 -3.09 -0.53 2.30
C ILE A 46 -4.01 -1.71 2.63
N LEU A 47 -3.68 -2.49 3.66
CA LEU A 47 -4.52 -3.62 4.09
C LEU A 47 -5.94 -3.19 4.48
N SER A 48 -6.10 -2.01 5.08
CA SER A 48 -7.42 -1.49 5.45
C SER A 48 -8.31 -1.13 4.24
N ARG A 49 -7.75 -1.07 3.02
CA ARG A 49 -8.51 -0.85 1.78
C ARG A 49 -9.16 -2.12 1.23
N ILE A 50 -8.67 -3.29 1.64
CA ILE A 50 -9.24 -4.56 1.18
C ILE A 50 -10.69 -4.68 1.68
N PRO A 51 -11.66 -4.94 0.79
CA PRO A 51 -13.04 -5.20 1.20
C PRO A 51 -13.12 -6.37 2.17
N ARG A 52 -14.07 -6.33 3.12
CA ARG A 52 -14.21 -7.37 4.16
C ARG A 52 -14.57 -8.74 3.62
N GLU A 53 -15.32 -8.75 2.55
CA GLU A 53 -15.81 -9.93 1.84
C GLU A 53 -14.74 -10.58 0.97
N THR A 54 -13.66 -9.86 0.65
CA THR A 54 -12.56 -10.40 -0.16
C THR A 54 -11.75 -11.41 0.63
N GLU A 55 -11.60 -12.61 0.08
CA GLU A 55 -10.74 -13.63 0.67
C GLU A 55 -9.28 -13.18 0.66
N THR A 56 -8.57 -13.36 1.77
CA THR A 56 -7.17 -12.97 1.88
C THR A 56 -6.28 -14.13 2.27
N ILE A 57 -5.13 -14.26 1.59
CA ILE A 57 -4.11 -15.28 1.88
C ILE A 57 -2.80 -14.58 2.20
N TYR A 58 -2.38 -14.66 3.45
CA TYR A 58 -1.10 -14.10 3.90
C TYR A 58 0.03 -15.10 3.64
N VAL A 59 1.06 -14.68 2.91
CA VAL A 59 2.23 -15.50 2.56
C VAL A 59 3.55 -14.96 3.11
N GLY A 60 3.49 -14.00 4.02
CA GLY A 60 4.67 -13.46 4.72
C GLY A 60 5.16 -14.36 5.86
N LYS A 61 6.17 -13.89 6.57
CA LYS A 61 6.67 -14.59 7.77
C LYS A 61 5.67 -14.49 8.91
N HIS A 62 5.24 -15.62 9.44
CA HIS A 62 4.54 -15.67 10.74
C HIS A 62 5.57 -15.63 11.89
N ALA A 63 5.19 -15.02 13.02
CA ALA A 63 6.01 -15.07 14.23
C ALA A 63 6.25 -16.54 14.63
N GLY A 64 7.54 -16.95 14.68
CA GLY A 64 7.93 -18.30 15.04
C GLY A 64 7.99 -19.32 13.90
N ASN A 65 7.53 -19.01 12.68
CA ASN A 65 7.56 -19.93 11.53
C ASN A 65 8.49 -19.44 10.42
N HIS A 66 8.97 -20.39 9.61
CA HIS A 66 9.69 -20.09 8.38
C HIS A 66 8.78 -19.31 7.40
N PRO A 67 9.36 -18.43 6.56
CA PRO A 67 8.59 -17.78 5.50
C PRO A 67 8.04 -18.86 4.55
N VAL A 68 6.84 -18.64 4.02
CA VAL A 68 6.27 -19.51 2.98
C VAL A 68 7.27 -19.57 1.80
N PRO A 69 7.70 -20.75 1.37
CA PRO A 69 8.60 -20.89 0.23
C PRO A 69 7.99 -20.30 -1.03
N GLN A 70 8.82 -19.74 -1.94
CA GLN A 70 8.30 -19.17 -3.18
C GLN A 70 7.51 -20.17 -4.01
N GLU A 71 7.95 -21.40 -4.02
CA GLU A 71 7.26 -22.48 -4.74
C GLU A 71 5.83 -22.70 -4.21
N GLU A 72 5.65 -22.64 -2.90
CA GLU A 72 4.32 -22.73 -2.29
C GLU A 72 3.45 -21.51 -2.63
N ILE A 73 4.04 -20.29 -2.66
CA ILE A 73 3.34 -19.09 -3.10
C ILE A 73 2.86 -19.28 -4.54
N ASN A 74 3.74 -19.77 -5.41
CA ASN A 74 3.41 -20.04 -6.82
C ASN A 74 2.25 -21.04 -6.94
N GLN A 75 2.26 -22.11 -6.13
CA GLN A 75 1.17 -23.09 -6.11
C GLN A 75 -0.15 -22.51 -5.59
N ILE A 76 -0.11 -21.61 -4.63
CA ILE A 76 -1.30 -20.89 -4.16
C ILE A 76 -1.94 -20.10 -5.31
N LEU A 77 -1.16 -19.33 -6.07
CA LEU A 77 -1.65 -18.55 -7.19
C LEU A 77 -2.31 -19.44 -8.26
N VAL A 78 -1.63 -20.54 -8.62
CA VAL A 78 -2.15 -21.51 -9.58
C VAL A 78 -3.44 -22.15 -9.08
N ARG A 79 -3.48 -22.61 -7.84
CA ARG A 79 -4.63 -23.27 -7.23
C ARG A 79 -5.87 -22.37 -7.21
N GLU A 80 -5.72 -21.11 -6.79
CA GLU A 80 -6.86 -20.20 -6.72
C GLU A 80 -7.35 -19.79 -8.13
N ALA A 81 -6.45 -19.60 -9.09
CA ALA A 81 -6.82 -19.32 -10.48
C ALA A 81 -7.54 -20.52 -11.14
N LYS A 82 -7.11 -21.75 -10.86
CA LYS A 82 -7.79 -22.97 -11.36
C LYS A 82 -9.20 -23.15 -10.81
N LYS A 83 -9.55 -22.50 -9.70
CA LYS A 83 -10.92 -22.44 -9.17
C LYS A 83 -11.81 -21.42 -9.93
N GLY A 84 -11.28 -20.73 -10.94
CA GLY A 84 -11.98 -19.69 -11.69
C GLY A 84 -11.95 -18.32 -11.04
N LYS A 85 -11.20 -18.12 -9.93
CA LYS A 85 -11.14 -16.85 -9.20
C LYS A 85 -10.26 -15.81 -9.89
N ARG A 86 -10.61 -14.54 -9.69
CA ARG A 86 -9.76 -13.39 -9.99
C ARG A 86 -8.79 -13.20 -8.83
N VAL A 87 -7.52 -13.54 -9.06
CA VAL A 87 -6.47 -13.56 -8.03
C VAL A 87 -5.62 -12.32 -8.13
N LEU A 88 -5.52 -11.54 -7.06
CA LEU A 88 -4.59 -10.43 -6.94
C LEU A 88 -3.40 -10.83 -6.07
N ARG A 89 -2.22 -10.97 -6.66
CA ARG A 89 -0.95 -11.05 -5.93
C ARG A 89 -0.47 -9.63 -5.64
N LEU A 90 -0.66 -9.16 -4.43
CA LEU A 90 -0.29 -7.80 -4.01
C LEU A 90 1.07 -7.80 -3.31
N LYS A 91 2.05 -7.09 -3.90
CA LYS A 91 3.47 -7.10 -3.49
C LYS A 91 3.92 -5.71 -3.05
N GLY A 92 4.71 -5.62 -1.98
CA GLY A 92 5.32 -4.35 -1.60
C GLY A 92 6.26 -3.81 -2.69
N GLY A 93 6.27 -2.49 -2.92
CA GLY A 93 7.03 -1.84 -3.97
C GLY A 93 6.53 -2.17 -5.37
N ASP A 94 7.45 -2.59 -6.24
CA ASP A 94 7.21 -3.04 -7.61
C ASP A 94 7.46 -4.54 -7.75
N PRO A 95 6.63 -5.30 -8.48
CA PRO A 95 6.77 -6.75 -8.61
C PRO A 95 8.11 -7.22 -9.22
N PHE A 96 8.72 -6.41 -10.09
CA PHE A 96 9.92 -6.75 -10.83
C PHE A 96 11.21 -6.16 -10.25
N VAL A 97 11.12 -5.24 -9.30
CA VAL A 97 12.30 -4.70 -8.62
C VAL A 97 12.58 -5.53 -7.37
N PHE A 98 13.38 -6.59 -7.52
CA PHE A 98 13.72 -7.58 -6.49
C PHE A 98 12.49 -8.24 -5.81
N GLY A 99 11.34 -8.20 -6.50
CA GLY A 99 10.08 -8.73 -5.99
C GLY A 99 9.81 -10.18 -6.40
N ARG A 100 10.68 -10.85 -7.16
CA ARG A 100 10.52 -12.22 -7.67
C ARG A 100 9.28 -12.43 -8.55
N GLY A 101 8.67 -11.35 -9.08
CA GLY A 101 7.50 -11.44 -9.96
C GLY A 101 7.74 -12.28 -11.20
N GLY A 102 8.99 -12.33 -11.73
CA GLY A 102 9.35 -13.18 -12.84
C GLY A 102 9.11 -14.68 -12.56
N GLU A 103 9.52 -15.16 -11.38
CA GLU A 103 9.33 -16.55 -10.97
C GLU A 103 7.83 -16.92 -10.83
N GLU A 104 7.00 -15.97 -10.36
CA GLU A 104 5.55 -16.15 -10.28
C GLU A 104 4.91 -16.24 -11.68
N ILE A 105 5.39 -15.44 -12.64
CA ILE A 105 4.90 -15.45 -14.03
C ILE A 105 5.29 -16.73 -14.78
N GLU A 106 6.51 -17.20 -14.59
CA GLU A 106 6.99 -18.44 -15.23
C GLU A 106 6.07 -19.62 -14.95
N ILE A 107 5.63 -19.78 -13.71
CA ILE A 107 4.72 -20.86 -13.34
C ILE A 107 3.32 -20.67 -13.92
N LEU A 108 2.78 -19.44 -13.88
CA LEU A 108 1.46 -19.11 -14.45
C LEU A 108 1.42 -19.39 -15.96
N ARG A 109 2.50 -19.03 -16.66
CA ARG A 109 2.66 -19.29 -18.09
C ARG A 109 2.71 -20.79 -18.39
N ASN A 110 3.48 -21.57 -17.62
CA ASN A 110 3.58 -23.00 -17.78
C ASN A 110 2.22 -23.69 -17.56
N GLU A 111 1.45 -23.21 -16.62
CA GLU A 111 0.09 -23.70 -16.30
C GLU A 111 -1.01 -23.12 -17.22
N LYS A 112 -0.64 -22.29 -18.24
CA LYS A 112 -1.55 -21.63 -19.17
C LYS A 112 -2.61 -20.76 -18.50
N ILE A 113 -2.28 -20.15 -17.36
CA ILE A 113 -3.14 -19.23 -16.64
C ILE A 113 -2.91 -17.82 -17.16
N SER A 114 -4.00 -17.11 -17.48
CA SER A 114 -3.95 -15.71 -17.90
C SER A 114 -3.45 -14.82 -16.77
N PHE A 115 -2.51 -13.94 -17.05
CA PHE A 115 -1.98 -13.00 -16.07
C PHE A 115 -1.78 -11.62 -16.66
N GLU A 116 -1.66 -10.65 -15.76
CA GLU A 116 -1.33 -9.25 -16.07
C GLU A 116 -0.41 -8.70 -14.98
N ILE A 117 0.53 -7.84 -15.37
CA ILE A 117 1.47 -7.21 -14.46
C ILE A 117 1.13 -5.75 -14.33
N ILE A 118 0.96 -5.30 -13.10
CA ILE A 118 0.70 -3.91 -12.77
C ILE A 118 1.90 -3.37 -11.98
N PRO A 119 2.71 -2.50 -12.59
CA PRO A 119 3.84 -1.88 -11.90
C PRO A 119 3.39 -1.14 -10.63
N GLY A 120 4.28 -1.08 -9.67
CA GLY A 120 4.13 -0.27 -8.47
C GLY A 120 5.28 0.71 -8.30
N ILE A 121 5.13 1.68 -7.42
CA ILE A 121 6.23 2.60 -7.12
C ILE A 121 7.27 1.87 -6.26
N THR A 122 8.47 1.68 -6.81
CA THR A 122 9.56 1.02 -6.09
C THR A 122 10.04 1.84 -4.90
N SER A 123 10.40 1.17 -3.81
CA SER A 123 10.99 1.81 -2.63
C SER A 123 12.31 2.53 -2.94
N SER A 124 13.06 2.07 -3.94
CA SER A 124 14.33 2.70 -4.34
C SER A 124 14.20 4.14 -4.82
N VAL A 125 13.02 4.55 -5.29
CA VAL A 125 12.73 5.92 -5.74
C VAL A 125 11.91 6.68 -4.69
N ALA A 126 10.86 6.06 -4.18
CA ALA A 126 9.92 6.75 -3.31
C ALA A 126 10.47 7.01 -1.90
N VAL A 127 11.21 6.06 -1.33
CA VAL A 127 11.73 6.21 0.04
C VAL A 127 12.78 7.31 0.16
N PRO A 128 13.76 7.44 -0.76
CA PRO A 128 14.65 8.62 -0.78
C PRO A 128 13.89 9.94 -0.93
N ALA A 129 12.89 10.01 -1.82
CA ALA A 129 12.09 11.21 -2.02
C ALA A 129 11.36 11.64 -0.73
N TYR A 130 10.85 10.69 0.05
CA TYR A 130 10.23 10.94 1.36
C TYR A 130 11.26 11.29 2.45
N ALA A 131 12.53 11.03 2.22
CA ALA A 131 13.63 11.44 3.08
C ALA A 131 14.29 12.76 2.63
N GLY A 132 13.75 13.45 1.61
CA GLY A 132 14.34 14.66 1.04
C GLY A 132 15.60 14.39 0.21
N ILE A 133 15.80 13.15 -0.29
CA ILE A 133 16.96 12.75 -1.07
C ILE A 133 16.51 12.47 -2.51
N PRO A 134 16.78 13.37 -3.48
CA PRO A 134 16.55 13.08 -4.88
C PRO A 134 17.56 12.03 -5.36
N VAL A 135 17.10 10.96 -6.00
CA VAL A 135 18.01 9.89 -6.48
C VAL A 135 18.89 10.35 -7.64
N THR A 136 18.51 11.43 -8.33
CA THR A 136 19.30 12.15 -9.33
C THR A 136 19.21 13.65 -9.10
N HIS A 137 20.28 14.39 -9.39
CA HIS A 137 20.30 15.85 -9.33
C HIS A 137 21.35 16.38 -10.31
N ARG A 138 21.00 17.42 -11.07
CA ARG A 138 21.86 17.95 -12.15
C ARG A 138 23.29 18.25 -11.69
N ASP A 139 23.46 18.80 -10.49
CA ASP A 139 24.75 19.23 -9.98
C ASP A 139 25.51 18.15 -9.20
N TYR A 140 24.84 17.02 -8.86
CA TYR A 140 25.40 15.98 -7.99
C TYR A 140 25.64 14.65 -8.69
N THR A 141 24.68 14.21 -9.52
CA THR A 141 24.78 12.91 -10.20
C THR A 141 23.80 12.79 -11.36
N SER A 142 24.24 12.15 -12.45
CA SER A 142 23.44 11.90 -13.66
C SER A 142 22.82 10.50 -13.70
N SER A 143 23.17 9.62 -12.76
CA SER A 143 22.68 8.24 -12.73
C SER A 143 22.49 7.73 -11.31
N PHE A 144 21.69 6.70 -11.18
CA PHE A 144 21.56 5.94 -9.93
C PHE A 144 21.47 4.45 -10.21
N HIS A 145 21.96 3.64 -9.27
CA HIS A 145 21.97 2.19 -9.35
C HIS A 145 21.24 1.56 -8.19
N VAL A 146 20.36 0.62 -8.48
CA VAL A 146 19.61 -0.14 -7.48
C VAL A 146 20.20 -1.53 -7.36
N ILE A 147 20.69 -1.85 -6.17
CA ILE A 147 21.48 -3.04 -5.90
C ILE A 147 20.84 -3.81 -4.74
N THR A 148 20.82 -5.14 -4.82
CA THR A 148 20.41 -5.94 -3.67
C THR A 148 21.60 -6.21 -2.75
N GLY A 149 21.42 -5.93 -1.46
CA GLY A 149 22.40 -6.30 -0.43
C GLY A 149 22.28 -7.75 0.04
N HIS A 150 21.32 -8.51 -0.49
CA HIS A 150 21.05 -9.90 -0.12
C HIS A 150 20.99 -10.79 -1.35
N THR A 151 21.65 -11.94 -1.27
CA THR A 151 21.58 -13.00 -2.29
C THR A 151 21.01 -14.27 -1.69
N ARG A 152 20.91 -15.34 -2.50
CA ARG A 152 20.58 -16.69 -2.00
C ARG A 152 21.54 -17.08 -0.88
N ARG A 153 21.06 -17.87 0.09
CA ARG A 153 21.90 -18.42 1.16
C ARG A 153 23.19 -19.01 0.55
N ASP A 154 24.32 -18.65 1.15
CA ASP A 154 25.67 -19.13 0.80
C ASP A 154 26.30 -18.61 -0.49
N VAL A 155 25.67 -17.65 -1.21
CA VAL A 155 26.28 -16.97 -2.34
C VAL A 155 26.57 -15.51 -1.93
N LYS A 156 27.85 -15.10 -1.96
CA LYS A 156 28.19 -13.67 -1.82
C LYS A 156 27.61 -12.91 -3.02
N PRO A 157 27.05 -11.70 -2.83
CA PRO A 157 26.66 -10.86 -3.94
C PRO A 157 27.88 -10.63 -4.85
N ASP A 158 27.73 -10.92 -6.12
CA ASP A 158 28.74 -10.60 -7.15
C ASP A 158 28.56 -9.10 -7.48
N ILE A 159 29.09 -8.25 -6.61
CA ILE A 159 29.03 -6.79 -6.75
C ILE A 159 30.44 -6.30 -7.06
N ASP A 160 30.61 -5.71 -8.23
CA ASP A 160 31.82 -4.97 -8.58
C ASP A 160 31.81 -3.58 -7.97
N TYR A 161 32.33 -3.48 -6.73
CA TYR A 161 32.38 -2.24 -5.99
C TYR A 161 33.28 -1.18 -6.63
N GLU A 162 34.37 -1.60 -7.34
CA GLU A 162 35.23 -0.66 -8.06
C GLU A 162 34.50 0.00 -9.21
N ALA A 163 33.75 -0.78 -9.98
CA ALA A 163 32.93 -0.24 -11.06
C ALA A 163 31.87 0.73 -10.50
N LEU A 164 31.19 0.38 -9.40
CA LEU A 164 30.20 1.25 -8.78
C LEU A 164 30.79 2.58 -8.31
N VAL A 165 31.97 2.57 -7.71
CA VAL A 165 32.65 3.79 -7.27
C VAL A 165 33.06 4.67 -8.46
N LYS A 166 33.60 4.07 -9.53
CA LYS A 166 33.99 4.78 -10.76
C LYS A 166 32.83 5.47 -11.48
N LEU A 167 31.62 4.94 -11.36
CA LEU A 167 30.41 5.55 -11.96
C LEU A 167 30.03 6.89 -11.35
N ASN A 168 30.50 7.21 -10.14
CA ASN A 168 30.14 8.43 -9.41
C ASN A 168 28.64 8.71 -9.36
N ALA A 169 27.86 7.64 -9.20
CA ALA A 169 26.41 7.60 -9.21
C ALA A 169 25.82 7.56 -7.80
N THR A 170 24.52 7.78 -7.67
CA THR A 170 23.81 7.45 -6.45
C THR A 170 23.62 5.93 -6.37
N LEU A 171 24.06 5.33 -5.26
CA LEU A 171 23.92 3.89 -5.03
C LEU A 171 22.79 3.65 -4.01
N ILE A 172 21.86 2.76 -4.34
CA ILE A 172 20.70 2.44 -3.51
C ILE A 172 20.71 0.94 -3.24
N PHE A 173 20.95 0.56 -1.99
CA PHE A 173 20.98 -0.85 -1.59
C PHE A 173 19.64 -1.23 -0.93
N LEU A 174 18.94 -2.14 -1.56
CA LEU A 174 17.76 -2.78 -1.00
C LEU A 174 18.16 -4.05 -0.24
N MET A 175 17.41 -4.39 0.83
CA MET A 175 17.69 -5.57 1.67
C MET A 175 19.11 -5.61 2.28
N GLY A 176 19.76 -4.44 2.40
CA GLY A 176 21.18 -4.34 2.79
C GLY A 176 21.44 -4.12 4.28
N VAL A 177 20.41 -4.06 5.15
CA VAL A 177 20.62 -3.70 6.57
C VAL A 177 21.57 -4.67 7.29
N SER A 178 21.40 -5.97 7.10
CA SER A 178 22.27 -6.99 7.70
C SER A 178 23.68 -7.02 7.10
N ALA A 179 23.83 -6.53 5.87
CA ALA A 179 25.11 -6.47 5.15
C ALA A 179 25.71 -5.05 5.15
N MET A 180 25.14 -4.10 5.88
CA MET A 180 25.50 -2.68 5.83
C MET A 180 27.00 -2.47 6.08
N GLU A 181 27.56 -3.10 7.11
CA GLU A 181 28.98 -2.99 7.44
C GLU A 181 29.87 -3.46 6.27
N THR A 182 29.53 -4.62 5.69
CA THR A 182 30.26 -5.16 4.53
C THR A 182 30.14 -4.22 3.33
N ILE A 183 28.96 -3.75 3.00
CA ILE A 183 28.71 -2.83 1.88
C ILE A 183 29.56 -1.57 2.01
N LEU A 184 29.50 -0.91 3.17
CA LEU A 184 30.24 0.35 3.39
C LEU A 184 31.75 0.12 3.40
N THR A 185 32.22 -0.96 4.00
CA THR A 185 33.63 -1.34 4.01
C THR A 185 34.17 -1.62 2.61
N GLU A 186 33.42 -2.38 1.80
CA GLU A 186 33.86 -2.71 0.42
C GLU A 186 33.83 -1.47 -0.48
N LEU A 187 32.89 -0.54 -0.31
CA LEU A 187 32.89 0.75 -0.99
C LEU A 187 34.15 1.58 -0.68
N ILE A 188 34.54 1.65 0.60
CA ILE A 188 35.78 2.37 1.03
C ILE A 188 37.01 1.69 0.43
N LYS A 189 37.11 0.36 0.48
CA LYS A 189 38.22 -0.39 -0.12
C LYS A 189 38.33 -0.18 -1.64
N ALA A 190 37.19 -0.01 -2.29
CA ALA A 190 37.11 0.28 -3.72
C ALA A 190 37.44 1.74 -4.08
N GLY A 191 37.81 2.57 -3.09
CA GLY A 191 38.23 3.95 -3.29
C GLY A 191 37.14 5.01 -3.10
N MET A 192 35.98 4.67 -2.51
CA MET A 192 35.00 5.68 -2.15
C MET A 192 35.49 6.54 -0.99
N PRO A 193 35.36 7.88 -1.06
CA PRO A 193 35.76 8.75 0.03
C PRO A 193 35.00 8.40 1.34
N GLU A 194 35.71 8.36 2.45
CA GLU A 194 35.13 8.04 3.76
C GLU A 194 34.06 9.05 4.19
N ASP A 195 34.18 10.30 3.75
CA ASP A 195 33.27 11.41 3.99
C ASP A 195 32.11 11.50 3.00
N MET A 196 32.02 10.57 2.02
CA MET A 196 30.90 10.51 1.07
C MET A 196 29.58 10.44 1.84
N PRO A 197 28.62 11.35 1.56
CA PRO A 197 27.31 11.35 2.21
C PRO A 197 26.56 10.03 1.98
N ALA A 198 25.93 9.54 3.02
CA ALA A 198 25.14 8.32 2.99
C ALA A 198 23.96 8.42 3.96
N ALA A 199 22.91 7.69 3.68
CA ALA A 199 21.72 7.63 4.51
C ALA A 199 21.17 6.21 4.62
N VAL A 200 20.53 5.89 5.74
CA VAL A 200 19.68 4.71 5.89
C VAL A 200 18.30 5.16 6.30
N ILE A 201 17.27 4.67 5.59
CA ILE A 201 15.87 5.04 5.81
C ILE A 201 15.07 3.78 6.13
N GLU A 202 14.54 3.71 7.35
CA GLU A 202 13.70 2.63 7.86
C GLU A 202 12.23 2.96 7.65
N ARG A 203 11.43 1.96 7.22
CA ARG A 203 9.97 2.05 7.03
C ARG A 203 9.55 3.29 6.26
N GLY A 204 10.28 3.58 5.19
CA GLY A 204 10.06 4.76 4.36
C GLY A 204 8.63 4.89 3.88
N THR A 205 8.20 6.13 3.66
CA THR A 205 6.86 6.54 3.23
C THR A 205 5.73 6.28 4.24
N THR A 206 6.02 5.77 5.42
CA THR A 206 5.02 5.56 6.49
C THR A 206 5.19 6.58 7.61
N ALA A 207 4.18 6.71 8.48
CA ALA A 207 4.30 7.53 9.69
C ALA A 207 5.41 7.05 10.66
N ARG A 208 5.91 5.84 10.47
CA ARG A 208 6.99 5.26 11.25
C ARG A 208 8.35 5.39 10.57
N GLN A 209 8.46 6.21 9.52
CA GLN A 209 9.73 6.45 8.87
C GLN A 209 10.73 7.05 9.83
N ARG A 210 11.92 6.45 9.88
CA ARG A 210 13.10 6.99 10.56
C ARG A 210 14.26 7.01 9.59
N GLN A 211 15.14 8.00 9.73
CA GLN A 211 16.32 8.10 8.89
C GLN A 211 17.54 8.50 9.71
N VAL A 212 18.69 8.03 9.28
CA VAL A 212 20.02 8.46 9.74
C VAL A 212 20.79 8.92 8.51
N CYS A 213 21.22 10.18 8.52
CA CYS A 213 22.10 10.75 7.51
C CYS A 213 23.49 10.92 8.14
N ALA A 214 24.51 10.39 7.47
CA ALA A 214 25.89 10.35 7.97
C ALA A 214 26.85 10.29 6.77
N THR A 215 28.08 9.81 6.99
CA THR A 215 29.02 9.48 5.92
C THR A 215 29.17 7.96 5.78
N VAL A 216 29.75 7.50 4.69
CA VAL A 216 30.04 6.08 4.46
C VAL A 216 30.82 5.49 5.65
N LYS A 217 31.74 6.25 6.24
CA LYS A 217 32.52 5.83 7.40
C LYS A 217 31.70 5.66 8.68
N THR A 218 30.74 6.54 8.92
CA THR A 218 30.05 6.65 10.22
C THR A 218 28.63 6.10 10.22
N LEU A 219 28.06 5.82 9.06
CA LEU A 219 26.64 5.43 8.91
C LEU A 219 26.30 4.17 9.71
N LYS A 220 27.17 3.16 9.69
CA LYS A 220 26.91 1.90 10.42
C LYS A 220 26.80 2.13 11.92
N GLN A 221 27.74 2.84 12.50
CA GLN A 221 27.72 3.17 13.92
C GLN A 221 26.46 3.94 14.30
N GLN A 222 26.15 5.02 13.56
CA GLN A 222 24.97 5.84 13.85
C GLN A 222 23.64 5.09 13.65
N ALA A 223 23.59 4.19 12.67
CA ALA A 223 22.43 3.34 12.46
C ALA A 223 22.21 2.36 13.62
N ASP A 224 23.29 1.81 14.20
CA ASP A 224 23.22 0.93 15.37
C ASP A 224 22.77 1.69 16.62
N GLU A 225 23.35 2.88 16.87
CA GLU A 225 22.94 3.76 17.96
C GLU A 225 21.45 4.15 17.87
N ALA A 226 20.97 4.43 16.64
CA ALA A 226 19.56 4.71 16.35
C ALA A 226 18.70 3.44 16.34
N LYS A 227 19.29 2.24 16.46
CA LYS A 227 18.59 0.93 16.40
C LYS A 227 17.73 0.78 15.15
N ILE A 228 18.29 1.14 13.99
CA ILE A 228 17.64 0.98 12.68
C ILE A 228 17.44 -0.51 12.38
N LYS A 229 16.26 -0.86 11.89
CA LYS A 229 15.88 -2.25 11.58
C LYS A 229 15.29 -2.36 10.16
N ALA A 230 15.27 -3.57 9.63
CA ALA A 230 14.53 -3.87 8.43
C ALA A 230 12.99 -3.74 8.66
N PRO A 231 12.22 -3.32 7.64
CA PRO A 231 12.66 -2.97 6.29
C PRO A 231 13.31 -1.58 6.24
N ALA A 232 14.48 -1.48 5.63
CA ALA A 232 15.15 -0.22 5.38
C ALA A 232 15.98 -0.28 4.10
N ILE A 233 16.28 0.89 3.54
CA ILE A 233 17.16 1.05 2.38
C ILE A 233 18.38 1.88 2.76
N ILE A 234 19.50 1.63 2.07
CA ILE A 234 20.72 2.42 2.22
C ILE A 234 20.92 3.21 0.93
N VAL A 235 21.20 4.49 1.06
CA VAL A 235 21.50 5.39 -0.06
C VAL A 235 22.90 5.96 0.16
N VAL A 236 23.76 5.87 -0.87
CA VAL A 236 25.10 6.41 -0.83
C VAL A 236 25.31 7.33 -2.02
N GLY A 237 25.75 8.54 -1.78
CA GLY A 237 26.02 9.53 -2.82
C GLY A 237 25.84 10.96 -2.34
N LYS A 238 26.40 11.89 -3.10
CA LYS A 238 26.39 13.34 -2.79
C LYS A 238 24.99 13.88 -2.55
N VAL A 239 23.95 13.33 -3.19
CA VAL A 239 22.55 13.74 -3.04
C VAL A 239 22.02 13.58 -1.60
N CYS A 240 22.65 12.72 -0.78
CA CYS A 240 22.25 12.54 0.60
C CYS A 240 22.48 13.82 1.46
N SER A 241 23.37 14.72 1.04
CA SER A 241 23.59 16.00 1.71
C SER A 241 22.38 16.95 1.59
N LEU A 242 21.50 16.73 0.63
CA LEU A 242 20.29 17.55 0.41
C LEU A 242 19.14 17.20 1.36
N SER A 243 19.27 16.11 2.11
CA SER A 243 18.18 15.59 2.94
C SER A 243 17.62 16.59 3.97
N GLU A 244 18.46 17.43 4.55
CA GLU A 244 18.00 18.43 5.54
C GLU A 244 17.28 19.60 4.86
N GLU A 245 17.81 20.06 3.73
CA GLU A 245 17.24 21.18 2.98
C GLU A 245 15.91 20.81 2.32
N PHE A 246 15.79 19.60 1.78
CA PHE A 246 14.62 19.14 1.05
C PHE A 246 13.63 18.37 1.94
N HIS A 247 13.73 18.53 3.23
CA HIS A 247 12.92 17.78 4.19
C HIS A 247 11.49 18.33 4.27
N TRP A 248 10.55 17.80 3.48
CA TRP A 248 9.18 18.30 3.36
C TRP A 248 8.13 17.61 4.27
N ILE A 249 8.41 16.37 4.71
CA ILE A 249 7.43 15.62 5.53
C ILE A 249 7.27 16.20 6.93
N LYS A 250 8.38 16.64 7.56
CA LYS A 250 8.34 17.25 8.90
C LYS A 250 7.57 18.58 8.92
N ASP A 251 7.51 19.27 7.78
CA ASP A 251 6.83 20.55 7.66
C ASP A 251 5.31 20.40 7.56
N ARG A 252 4.82 19.17 7.35
CA ARG A 252 3.38 18.91 7.35
C ARG A 252 2.85 18.84 8.78
N ILE A 253 1.71 19.49 9.05
CA ILE A 253 1.10 19.63 10.39
C ILE A 253 0.97 18.28 11.12
N LEU A 254 0.59 17.23 10.40
CA LEU A 254 0.43 15.88 10.93
C LEU A 254 1.48 14.90 10.38
N GLY A 255 2.61 15.41 9.88
CA GLY A 255 3.72 14.59 9.39
C GLY A 255 4.21 13.61 10.45
N GLY A 256 4.40 12.34 10.10
CA GLY A 256 4.81 11.30 11.03
C GLY A 256 3.75 10.87 12.06
N LYS A 257 2.51 11.37 11.96
CA LYS A 257 1.40 10.93 12.82
C LYS A 257 0.57 9.86 12.14
N GLN A 258 0.10 8.89 12.93
CA GLN A 258 -0.79 7.82 12.48
C GLN A 258 -2.12 7.90 13.22
N PHE A 259 -3.22 7.81 12.48
CA PHE A 259 -4.58 7.82 13.03
C PHE A 259 -5.31 6.54 12.66
N LEU A 260 -6.09 6.02 13.60
CA LEU A 260 -7.05 4.96 13.38
C LEU A 260 -8.45 5.58 13.34
N VAL A 261 -9.14 5.46 12.21
CA VAL A 261 -10.49 5.96 12.02
C VAL A 261 -11.46 4.78 12.07
N THR A 262 -12.33 4.75 13.07
CA THR A 262 -13.24 3.62 13.33
C THR A 262 -14.68 3.87 12.89
N ARG A 263 -14.96 5.00 12.25
CA ARG A 263 -16.29 5.36 11.73
C ARG A 263 -16.75 4.40 10.62
N PRO A 264 -18.06 4.24 10.39
CA PRO A 264 -18.59 3.52 9.24
C PRO A 264 -17.96 4.02 7.93
N ARG A 265 -17.68 3.12 6.99
CA ARG A 265 -16.91 3.41 5.74
C ARG A 265 -17.54 4.57 4.94
N GLN A 266 -18.86 4.66 4.90
CA GLN A 266 -19.60 5.72 4.22
C GLN A 266 -19.33 7.13 4.78
N ASN A 267 -19.00 7.25 6.07
CA ASN A 267 -18.77 8.51 6.77
C ASN A 267 -17.28 8.78 7.09
N SER A 268 -16.38 7.84 6.81
CA SER A 268 -14.96 7.98 7.17
C SER A 268 -14.15 8.74 6.12
N SER A 269 -14.56 8.71 4.86
CA SER A 269 -13.77 9.19 3.73
C SER A 269 -13.39 10.68 3.81
N ALA A 270 -14.30 11.56 4.24
CA ALA A 270 -14.03 13.00 4.34
C ALA A 270 -13.02 13.32 5.45
N LEU A 271 -13.17 12.72 6.64
CA LEU A 271 -12.24 12.89 7.76
C LEU A 271 -10.87 12.28 7.41
N ALA A 272 -10.84 11.07 6.90
CA ALA A 272 -9.61 10.39 6.50
C ALA A 272 -8.86 11.20 5.42
N LYS A 273 -9.57 11.71 4.40
CA LYS A 273 -9.00 12.58 3.37
C LYS A 273 -8.41 13.86 3.96
N ARG A 274 -9.11 14.51 4.89
CA ARG A 274 -8.63 15.73 5.55
C ARG A 274 -7.37 15.46 6.38
N LEU A 275 -7.33 14.37 7.14
CA LEU A 275 -6.15 13.97 7.91
C LEU A 275 -4.96 13.65 6.99
N ARG A 276 -5.17 12.91 5.88
CA ARG A 276 -4.11 12.65 4.89
C ARG A 276 -3.59 13.92 4.24
N ASN A 277 -4.46 14.87 3.91
CA ASN A 277 -4.05 16.15 3.34
C ASN A 277 -3.16 16.96 4.30
N LEU A 278 -3.33 16.80 5.60
CA LEU A 278 -2.46 17.38 6.62
C LEU A 278 -1.16 16.58 6.84
N GLY A 279 -0.97 15.46 6.16
CA GLY A 279 0.24 14.62 6.21
C GLY A 279 0.16 13.41 7.10
N ALA A 280 -0.98 13.09 7.67
CA ALA A 280 -1.15 11.91 8.51
C ALA A 280 -1.22 10.63 7.68
N GLN A 281 -0.72 9.53 8.25
CA GLN A 281 -1.09 8.18 7.83
C GLN A 281 -2.42 7.79 8.48
N VAL A 282 -3.38 7.30 7.69
CA VAL A 282 -4.72 7.00 8.20
C VAL A 282 -5.09 5.55 7.90
N ILE A 283 -5.29 4.80 8.97
CA ILE A 283 -5.83 3.43 8.91
C ILE A 283 -7.34 3.51 9.13
N GLU A 284 -8.11 3.08 8.13
CA GLU A 284 -9.56 3.02 8.23
C GLU A 284 -9.99 1.61 8.65
N MET A 285 -10.51 1.50 9.87
CA MET A 285 -10.99 0.23 10.43
C MET A 285 -12.41 0.40 10.97
N PRO A 286 -13.42 0.39 10.09
CA PRO A 286 -14.80 0.55 10.48
C PRO A 286 -15.22 -0.48 11.54
N SER A 287 -15.64 -0.01 12.71
CA SER A 287 -16.10 -0.87 13.82
C SER A 287 -17.60 -1.11 13.81
N ILE A 288 -18.35 -0.34 13.01
CA ILE A 288 -19.81 -0.43 12.91
C ILE A 288 -20.16 -0.63 11.43
N HIS A 289 -21.04 -1.57 11.18
CA HIS A 289 -21.67 -1.80 9.89
C HIS A 289 -23.18 -1.68 10.07
N THR A 290 -23.82 -0.83 9.29
CA THR A 290 -25.27 -0.68 9.28
C THR A 290 -25.84 -1.57 8.19
N VAL A 291 -26.76 -2.45 8.56
CA VAL A 291 -27.45 -3.36 7.63
C VAL A 291 -28.93 -3.02 7.65
N ALA A 292 -29.53 -2.93 6.47
CA ALA A 292 -30.97 -2.80 6.35
C ALA A 292 -31.67 -4.04 6.94
N ILE A 293 -32.79 -3.82 7.61
CA ILE A 293 -33.66 -4.93 8.03
C ILE A 293 -34.45 -5.36 6.78
N ASP A 294 -34.26 -6.58 6.32
CA ASP A 294 -34.93 -7.12 5.14
C ASP A 294 -35.33 -8.58 5.38
N PRO A 295 -36.64 -8.96 5.37
CA PRO A 295 -37.81 -8.09 5.16
C PRO A 295 -38.12 -7.19 6.38
N ASN A 296 -38.58 -5.96 6.13
CA ASN A 296 -38.98 -5.02 7.15
C ASN A 296 -40.48 -4.92 7.28
N GLU A 297 -41.09 -5.88 7.96
CA GLU A 297 -42.55 -5.97 8.15
C GLU A 297 -43.15 -4.75 8.88
N ARG A 298 -42.35 -4.09 9.73
CA ARG A 298 -42.82 -2.86 10.42
C ARG A 298 -42.95 -1.70 9.44
N LEU A 299 -41.97 -1.56 8.52
CA LEU A 299 -42.02 -0.53 7.51
C LEU A 299 -43.15 -0.81 6.51
N LYS A 300 -43.32 -2.04 6.06
CA LYS A 300 -44.43 -2.44 5.18
C LYS A 300 -45.79 -2.09 5.80
N LYS A 301 -45.99 -2.42 7.07
CA LYS A 301 -47.21 -2.09 7.77
C LYS A 301 -47.44 -0.59 7.87
N ALA A 302 -46.42 0.18 8.24
CA ALA A 302 -46.51 1.64 8.34
C ALA A 302 -46.80 2.29 7.00
N LEU A 303 -46.16 1.83 5.89
CA LEU A 303 -46.44 2.31 4.54
C LEU A 303 -47.88 1.99 4.12
N GLY A 304 -48.39 0.81 4.42
CA GLY A 304 -49.77 0.45 4.14
C GLY A 304 -50.80 1.31 4.93
N GLU A 305 -50.50 1.67 6.17
CA GLU A 305 -51.33 2.58 6.97
C GLU A 305 -51.33 3.98 6.34
N ILE A 306 -50.17 4.50 5.92
CA ILE A 306 -50.04 5.81 5.29
C ILE A 306 -50.75 5.88 3.93
N GLN A 307 -50.67 4.83 3.13
CA GLN A 307 -51.32 4.78 1.83
C GLN A 307 -52.85 4.90 1.92
N HIS A 308 -53.46 4.54 3.03
CA HIS A 308 -54.88 4.62 3.26
C HIS A 308 -55.24 5.80 4.18
N SER A 309 -54.30 6.63 4.55
CA SER A 309 -54.55 7.80 5.41
C SER A 309 -55.09 8.97 4.55
N GLU A 310 -56.13 9.60 5.06
CA GLU A 310 -56.67 10.86 4.50
C GLU A 310 -56.00 12.11 5.12
N LYS A 311 -55.00 11.89 5.97
CA LYS A 311 -54.27 12.96 6.67
C LYS A 311 -52.93 13.24 6.01
N GLU A 312 -52.43 14.43 6.21
CA GLU A 312 -51.07 14.79 5.88
C GLU A 312 -50.11 14.02 6.82
N GLU A 313 -49.18 13.26 6.23
CA GLU A 313 -48.19 12.44 6.90
C GLU A 313 -46.77 12.95 6.65
N TRP A 314 -45.91 12.89 7.67
CA TRP A 314 -44.55 13.37 7.56
C TRP A 314 -43.52 12.27 7.80
N PHE A 315 -42.54 12.15 6.87
CA PHE A 315 -41.39 11.29 7.07
C PHE A 315 -40.23 12.11 7.59
N VAL A 316 -39.73 11.79 8.79
CA VAL A 316 -38.62 12.47 9.42
C VAL A 316 -37.41 11.52 9.46
N PHE A 317 -36.35 11.89 8.78
CA PHE A 317 -35.11 11.14 8.78
C PHE A 317 -34.06 11.81 9.66
N THR A 318 -33.43 11.03 10.55
CA THR A 318 -32.40 11.51 11.48
C THR A 318 -30.98 11.15 10.98
N SER A 319 -30.85 10.47 9.83
CA SER A 319 -29.56 10.09 9.25
C SER A 319 -29.65 9.88 7.74
N PRO A 320 -28.55 10.20 6.98
CA PRO A 320 -28.50 9.95 5.54
C PRO A 320 -28.71 8.48 5.14
N ILE A 321 -28.21 7.55 5.98
CA ILE A 321 -28.38 6.11 5.71
C ILE A 321 -29.84 5.68 5.86
N GLY A 322 -30.58 6.31 6.78
CA GLY A 322 -32.01 6.07 6.95
C GLY A 322 -32.79 6.44 5.69
N VAL A 323 -32.45 7.57 5.08
CA VAL A 323 -33.03 8.00 3.79
C VAL A 323 -32.75 6.96 2.72
N HIS A 324 -31.48 6.58 2.54
CA HIS A 324 -31.07 5.62 1.49
C HIS A 324 -31.79 4.28 1.64
N VAL A 325 -31.75 3.67 2.83
CA VAL A 325 -32.42 2.39 3.08
C VAL A 325 -33.93 2.46 2.91
N PHE A 326 -34.55 3.57 3.28
CA PHE A 326 -35.99 3.77 3.10
C PHE A 326 -36.38 3.76 1.63
N PHE A 327 -35.70 4.55 0.80
CA PHE A 327 -36.00 4.61 -0.64
C PHE A 327 -35.67 3.30 -1.37
N GLU A 328 -34.58 2.62 -1.01
CA GLU A 328 -34.29 1.27 -1.55
C GLU A 328 -35.41 0.27 -1.25
N GLN A 329 -36.01 0.34 -0.05
CA GLN A 329 -37.12 -0.54 0.27
C GLN A 329 -38.41 -0.17 -0.43
N LEU A 330 -38.69 1.13 -0.64
CA LEU A 330 -39.81 1.57 -1.47
C LEU A 330 -39.72 1.06 -2.90
N GLU A 331 -38.52 1.15 -3.50
CA GLU A 331 -38.28 0.61 -4.86
C GLU A 331 -38.50 -0.90 -4.92
N LYS A 332 -38.01 -1.66 -3.95
CA LYS A 332 -38.19 -3.12 -3.88
C LYS A 332 -39.68 -3.53 -3.78
N GLU A 333 -40.47 -2.76 -3.07
CA GLU A 333 -41.90 -3.00 -2.88
C GLU A 333 -42.74 -2.36 -4.01
N ALA A 334 -42.11 -1.77 -5.03
CA ALA A 334 -42.77 -1.05 -6.13
C ALA A 334 -43.82 -0.01 -5.66
N TRP A 335 -43.48 0.71 -4.58
CA TRP A 335 -44.37 1.70 -3.99
C TRP A 335 -44.43 2.96 -4.87
N ASP A 336 -45.65 3.50 -5.09
CA ASP A 336 -45.82 4.73 -5.86
C ASP A 336 -45.33 5.95 -5.05
N MET A 337 -44.22 6.54 -5.49
CA MET A 337 -43.59 7.71 -4.85
C MET A 337 -44.08 9.04 -5.45
N SER A 338 -45.03 9.03 -6.38
CA SER A 338 -45.50 10.23 -7.07
C SER A 338 -46.20 11.24 -6.14
N CYS A 339 -46.66 10.76 -4.99
CA CYS A 339 -47.32 11.59 -3.98
C CYS A 339 -46.39 12.24 -2.95
N LEU A 340 -45.07 11.93 -2.98
CA LEU A 340 -44.12 12.49 -2.05
C LEU A 340 -43.74 13.93 -2.44
N LEU A 341 -44.07 14.89 -1.57
CA LEU A 341 -43.63 16.27 -1.69
C LEU A 341 -42.31 16.44 -0.93
N TYR A 342 -41.27 16.90 -1.60
CA TYR A 342 -39.97 17.22 -0.98
C TYR A 342 -39.98 18.62 -0.38
N THR A 343 -39.60 18.73 0.89
CA THR A 343 -39.21 19.98 1.50
C THR A 343 -37.77 19.83 2.05
N SER A 344 -36.84 20.63 1.53
CA SER A 344 -35.40 20.52 1.86
C SER A 344 -34.92 21.60 2.86
N ASP A 345 -35.79 22.33 3.52
CA ASP A 345 -35.45 23.58 4.21
C ASP A 345 -34.69 23.47 5.53
N ALA A 346 -34.39 22.29 6.04
CA ALA A 346 -33.75 22.18 7.36
C ALA A 346 -32.30 21.69 7.36
N ALA A 347 -31.73 21.33 6.21
CA ALA A 347 -30.43 20.68 6.16
C ALA A 347 -29.28 21.56 5.66
N ASP A 348 -29.56 22.74 5.12
CA ASP A 348 -28.54 23.61 4.52
C ASP A 348 -27.99 24.70 5.46
N GLU A 349 -28.46 24.76 6.71
CA GLU A 349 -28.02 25.75 7.71
C GLU A 349 -27.22 25.19 8.90
N LEU A 350 -26.62 23.96 8.79
CA LEU A 350 -25.73 23.45 9.85
C LEU A 350 -24.35 23.11 9.33
#